data_5740229d9860476bdc2ebc7c5c8f90e7
#
_entry.id   5740229d9860476bdc2ebc7c5c8f90e7
#
_cell.length_a   1.000
_cell.length_b   1.000
_cell.length_c   1.000
_cell.angle_alpha   90.00
_cell.angle_beta   90.00
_cell.angle_gamma   90.00
#
_symmetry.space_group_name_H-M   'P 1'
#
loop_
_entity.id
_entity.type
_entity.pdbx_description
1 polymer ?
#
loop_
_entity_poly.entity_id
_entity_poly.type
_entity_poly.pdbx_seq_one_letter_code
_entity_poly.pdbx_strand_id
1 'polypeptide(L)'
;GTLGLTMRSAPDLRGALTRLDRYVRLFNRYSVFALSDFGSEWWWTNSRGADSDGARLSHEAGLGTFLTLWRDANGEDLTPARVQFMHQPVGSLAPLEALFRCPVTFGAEIDAIVLRSEDLDRPNRVGDRHIWEFLRGHLEESIAGTEEDHLDREVLVHVANTWSDGVPRLEDVARHLGIGSRTLPRRLSDLGHSYQSLVDEARREVALRLVAEGRQSLVE
;
A
#
# COMPACT_ATOMS: atom_id res chain seq x y z
N GLY A 1 6.71 14.09 9.47
CA GLY A 1 7.89 13.41 8.90
C GLY A 1 8.02 13.66 7.40
N THR A 2 9.06 13.12 6.76
CA THR A 2 9.43 13.38 5.35
C THR A 2 8.30 13.10 4.36
N LEU A 3 7.56 12.01 4.52
CA LEU A 3 6.42 11.68 3.66
C LEU A 3 5.34 12.76 3.70
N GLY A 4 5.01 13.26 4.89
CA GLY A 4 4.05 14.36 5.04
C GLY A 4 4.53 15.66 4.38
N LEU A 5 5.82 15.99 4.47
CA LEU A 5 6.40 17.14 3.77
C LEU A 5 6.37 16.95 2.24
N THR A 6 6.64 15.74 1.77
CA THR A 6 6.56 15.39 0.34
C THR A 6 5.16 15.63 -0.22
N MET A 7 4.13 15.21 0.52
CA MET A 7 2.73 15.47 0.15
C MET A 7 2.38 16.96 0.21
N ARG A 8 2.72 17.62 1.33
CA ARG A 8 2.41 19.03 1.55
C ARG A 8 3.06 19.98 0.53
N SER A 9 4.23 19.61 0.00
CA SER A 9 4.93 20.41 -1.02
C SER A 9 4.37 20.22 -2.44
N ALA A 10 3.39 19.33 -2.65
CA ALA A 10 2.77 19.12 -3.95
C ALA A 10 1.91 20.32 -4.37
N PRO A 11 1.76 20.60 -5.67
CA PRO A 11 0.94 21.71 -6.15
C PRO A 11 -0.57 21.48 -5.96
N ASP A 12 -0.99 20.22 -5.99
CA ASP A 12 -2.39 19.78 -5.93
C ASP A 12 -2.50 18.38 -5.33
N LEU A 13 -3.74 17.88 -5.19
CA LEU A 13 -3.98 16.54 -4.64
C LEU A 13 -3.44 15.43 -5.55
N ARG A 14 -3.57 15.58 -6.86
CA ARG A 14 -3.01 14.64 -7.84
C ARG A 14 -1.51 14.47 -7.64
N GLY A 15 -0.78 15.58 -7.59
CA GLY A 15 0.65 15.57 -7.34
C GLY A 15 1.01 14.97 -5.97
N ALA A 16 0.23 15.23 -4.92
CA ALA A 16 0.43 14.62 -3.61
C ALA A 16 0.26 13.10 -3.65
N LEU A 17 -0.81 12.59 -4.29
CA LEU A 17 -1.07 11.16 -4.44
C LEU A 17 -0.01 10.46 -5.28
N THR A 18 0.39 11.06 -6.41
CA THR A 18 1.45 10.53 -7.27
C THR A 18 2.78 10.41 -6.50
N ARG A 19 3.12 11.41 -5.69
CA ARG A 19 4.31 11.36 -4.84
C ARG A 19 4.16 10.33 -3.72
N LEU A 20 2.99 10.23 -3.11
CA LEU A 20 2.72 9.23 -2.10
C LEU A 20 2.89 7.82 -2.68
N ASP A 21 2.26 7.53 -3.81
CA ASP A 21 2.39 6.26 -4.51
C ASP A 21 3.86 5.89 -4.77
N ARG A 22 4.65 6.85 -5.27
CA ARG A 22 6.07 6.65 -5.57
C ARG A 22 6.93 6.40 -4.32
N TYR A 23 6.71 7.17 -3.24
CA TYR A 23 7.65 7.21 -2.11
C TYR A 23 7.15 6.51 -0.85
N VAL A 24 5.88 6.11 -0.77
CA VAL A 24 5.33 5.48 0.44
C VAL A 24 6.06 4.21 0.84
N ARG A 25 6.58 3.46 -0.12
CA ARG A 25 7.37 2.25 0.10
C ARG A 25 8.65 2.46 0.91
N LEU A 26 9.22 3.68 0.90
CA LEU A 26 10.35 4.03 1.77
C LEU A 26 9.98 4.05 3.27
N PHE A 27 8.69 4.21 3.57
CA PHE A 27 8.19 4.39 4.93
C PHE A 27 7.28 3.23 5.38
N ASN A 28 6.69 2.53 4.43
CA ASN A 28 5.80 1.40 4.68
C ASN A 28 6.08 0.27 3.69
N ARG A 29 6.81 -0.72 4.19
CA ARG A 29 7.23 -1.89 3.41
C ARG A 29 6.14 -2.97 3.29
N TYR A 30 5.03 -2.84 4.03
CA TYR A 30 4.01 -3.89 4.17
C TYR A 30 2.76 -3.65 3.33
N SER A 31 2.59 -2.46 2.81
CA SER A 31 1.41 -2.09 2.02
C SER A 31 1.81 -1.75 0.59
N VAL A 32 1.03 -2.23 -0.34
CA VAL A 32 1.09 -1.81 -1.74
C VAL A 32 -0.02 -0.79 -1.95
N PHE A 33 0.35 0.41 -2.31
CA PHE A 33 -0.58 1.46 -2.69
C PHE A 33 -0.60 1.62 -4.20
N ALA A 34 -1.75 1.93 -4.75
CA ALA A 34 -1.88 2.25 -6.16
C ALA A 34 -2.92 3.35 -6.37
N LEU A 35 -2.65 4.22 -7.34
CA LEU A 35 -3.57 5.25 -7.78
C LEU A 35 -4.08 4.90 -9.18
N SER A 36 -5.39 4.71 -9.32
CA SER A 36 -6.01 4.28 -10.57
C SER A 36 -7.07 5.28 -11.02
N ASP A 37 -7.08 5.59 -12.32
CA ASP A 37 -8.04 6.48 -12.97
C ASP A 37 -9.20 5.66 -13.57
N PHE A 38 -10.43 5.97 -13.14
CA PHE A 38 -11.67 5.42 -13.65
C PHE A 38 -12.56 6.51 -14.30
N GLY A 39 -11.95 7.56 -14.84
CA GLY A 39 -12.63 8.66 -15.52
C GLY A 39 -13.17 9.70 -14.54
N SER A 40 -14.41 9.53 -14.06
CA SER A 40 -15.01 10.46 -13.08
C SER A 40 -14.53 10.25 -11.65
N GLU A 41 -13.91 9.12 -11.36
CA GLU A 41 -13.41 8.74 -10.04
C GLU A 41 -11.94 8.31 -10.11
N TRP A 42 -11.21 8.62 -9.06
CA TRP A 42 -9.87 8.12 -8.81
C TRP A 42 -9.87 7.27 -7.55
N TRP A 43 -9.29 6.10 -7.66
CA TRP A 43 -9.22 5.16 -6.56
C TRP A 43 -7.80 5.08 -6.05
N TRP A 44 -7.60 5.49 -4.81
CA TRP A 44 -6.36 5.24 -4.09
C TRP A 44 -6.54 4.01 -3.23
N THR A 45 -5.94 2.92 -3.70
CA THR A 45 -6.10 1.59 -3.12
C THR A 45 -4.94 1.24 -2.22
N ASN A 46 -5.20 0.39 -1.22
CA ASN A 46 -4.20 -0.18 -0.34
C ASN A 46 -4.41 -1.70 -0.28
N SER A 47 -3.37 -2.48 -0.59
CA SER A 47 -3.42 -3.93 -0.42
C SER A 47 -2.33 -4.40 0.54
N ARG A 48 -2.70 -5.35 1.39
CA ARG A 48 -1.81 -6.02 2.35
C ARG A 48 -2.08 -7.51 2.36
N GLY A 49 -1.01 -8.31 2.46
CA GLY A 49 -1.10 -9.76 2.50
C GLY A 49 -1.53 -10.37 3.83
N ALA A 50 -1.78 -9.60 4.89
CA ALA A 50 -2.16 -10.13 6.21
C ALA A 50 -3.60 -9.78 6.56
N ASP A 51 -4.40 -10.78 6.94
CA ASP A 51 -5.72 -10.60 7.53
C ASP A 51 -5.67 -10.86 9.04
N SER A 52 -5.50 -9.80 9.80
CA SER A 52 -5.55 -9.80 11.26
C SER A 52 -6.20 -8.50 11.73
N ASP A 53 -6.73 -8.45 12.95
CA ASP A 53 -7.34 -7.22 13.48
C ASP A 53 -6.34 -6.06 13.50
N GLY A 54 -5.07 -6.33 13.77
CA GLY A 54 -4.01 -5.32 13.67
C GLY A 54 -3.78 -4.80 12.24
N ALA A 55 -3.87 -5.68 11.24
CA ALA A 55 -3.79 -5.28 9.83
C ALA A 55 -5.01 -4.45 9.42
N ARG A 56 -6.23 -4.88 9.79
CA ARG A 56 -7.50 -4.17 9.54
C ARG A 56 -7.45 -2.75 10.10
N LEU A 57 -7.14 -2.61 11.40
CA LEU A 57 -6.97 -1.31 12.06
C LEU A 57 -5.86 -0.46 11.42
N SER A 58 -4.79 -1.09 10.96
CA SER A 58 -3.70 -0.40 10.26
C SER A 58 -4.12 0.13 8.89
N HIS A 59 -5.04 -0.56 8.18
CA HIS A 59 -5.63 -0.06 6.93
C HIS A 59 -6.51 1.16 7.19
N GLU A 60 -7.41 1.07 8.17
CA GLU A 60 -8.25 2.20 8.59
C GLU A 60 -7.39 3.42 8.98
N ALA A 61 -6.37 3.20 9.82
CA ALA A 61 -5.44 4.25 10.25
C ALA A 61 -4.62 4.82 9.09
N GLY A 62 -4.19 3.98 8.14
CA GLY A 62 -3.43 4.40 6.97
C GLY A 62 -4.22 5.34 6.07
N LEU A 63 -5.43 4.95 5.71
CA LEU A 63 -6.33 5.78 4.89
C LEU A 63 -6.75 7.07 5.64
N GLY A 64 -7.04 6.96 6.95
CA GLY A 64 -7.37 8.12 7.78
C GLY A 64 -6.20 9.10 7.94
N THR A 65 -4.97 8.59 8.11
CA THR A 65 -3.76 9.42 8.19
C THR A 65 -3.54 10.21 6.91
N PHE A 66 -3.68 9.56 5.75
CA PHE A 66 -3.58 10.24 4.47
C PHE A 66 -4.55 11.42 4.37
N LEU A 67 -5.83 11.17 4.65
CA LEU A 67 -6.86 12.20 4.55
C LEU A 67 -6.63 13.35 5.54
N THR A 68 -6.20 13.04 6.76
CA THR A 68 -5.87 14.05 7.78
C THR A 68 -4.69 14.90 7.34
N LEU A 69 -3.61 14.30 6.85
CA LEU A 69 -2.44 15.04 6.35
C LEU A 69 -2.81 15.98 5.20
N TRP A 70 -3.71 15.54 4.31
CA TRP A 70 -4.17 16.40 3.22
C TRP A 70 -5.02 17.56 3.72
N ARG A 71 -5.98 17.31 4.61
CA ARG A 71 -6.81 18.36 5.22
C ARG A 71 -5.97 19.38 5.96
N ASP A 72 -4.99 18.93 6.74
CA ASP A 72 -4.06 19.81 7.47
C ASP A 72 -3.24 20.69 6.52
N ALA A 73 -2.84 20.14 5.38
CA ALA A 73 -2.05 20.87 4.39
C ALA A 73 -2.85 21.96 3.68
N ASN A 74 -4.13 21.72 3.40
CA ASN A 74 -4.93 22.61 2.56
C ASN A 74 -5.87 23.53 3.34
N GLY A 75 -6.07 23.29 4.64
CA GLY A 75 -7.03 24.02 5.44
C GLY A 75 -8.46 23.89 4.91
N GLU A 76 -8.74 22.84 4.15
CA GLU A 76 -10.02 22.56 3.52
C GLU A 76 -10.54 21.17 3.86
N ASP A 77 -11.86 21.04 3.80
CA ASP A 77 -12.55 19.78 4.01
C ASP A 77 -12.59 18.96 2.72
N LEU A 78 -11.48 18.29 2.40
CA LEU A 78 -11.55 17.23 1.39
C LEU A 78 -12.44 16.11 1.94
N THR A 79 -13.53 15.86 1.22
CA THR A 79 -14.45 14.77 1.52
C THR A 79 -14.43 13.78 0.38
N PRO A 80 -13.92 12.56 0.59
CA PRO A 80 -13.96 11.51 -0.42
C PRO A 80 -15.38 11.25 -0.92
N ALA A 81 -15.54 10.70 -2.12
CA ALA A 81 -16.85 10.24 -2.58
C ALA A 81 -17.34 9.10 -1.69
N ARG A 82 -16.44 8.18 -1.34
CA ARG A 82 -16.65 7.08 -0.37
C ARG A 82 -15.32 6.49 0.07
N VAL A 83 -15.35 5.72 1.15
CA VAL A 83 -14.24 4.86 1.60
C VAL A 83 -14.76 3.43 1.71
N GLN A 84 -13.95 2.47 1.33
CA GLN A 84 -14.31 1.07 1.39
C GLN A 84 -13.17 0.22 1.95
N PHE A 85 -13.56 -0.80 2.72
CA PHE A 85 -12.67 -1.77 3.34
C PHE A 85 -13.05 -3.20 2.98
N MET A 86 -12.08 -4.05 2.74
CA MET A 86 -12.30 -5.48 2.49
C MET A 86 -12.81 -6.23 3.71
N HIS A 87 -12.31 -5.85 4.88
CA HIS A 87 -12.66 -6.52 6.14
C HIS A 87 -14.06 -6.12 6.64
N GLN A 88 -14.55 -6.85 7.64
CA GLN A 88 -15.74 -6.48 8.41
C GLN A 88 -15.33 -5.47 9.50
N PRO A 89 -16.24 -4.64 9.99
CA PRO A 89 -15.95 -3.68 11.05
C PRO A 89 -15.32 -4.35 12.28
N VAL A 90 -14.22 -3.79 12.78
CA VAL A 90 -13.56 -4.29 14.01
C VAL A 90 -14.15 -3.66 15.26
N GLY A 91 -14.89 -2.57 15.13
CA GLY A 91 -15.49 -1.85 16.26
C GLY A 91 -16.63 -0.94 15.84
N SER A 92 -16.84 0.15 16.59
CA SER A 92 -17.86 1.15 16.27
C SER A 92 -17.49 1.90 14.98
N LEU A 93 -18.49 2.12 14.10
CA LEU A 93 -18.31 2.86 12.85
C LEU A 93 -18.26 4.39 13.06
N ALA A 94 -18.84 4.89 14.14
CA ALA A 94 -18.98 6.32 14.37
C ALA A 94 -17.66 7.11 14.32
N PRO A 95 -16.51 6.62 14.84
CA PRO A 95 -15.24 7.30 14.70
C PRO A 95 -14.75 7.37 13.23
N LEU A 96 -14.97 6.33 12.43
CA LEU A 96 -14.58 6.28 11.02
C LEU A 96 -15.46 7.21 10.19
N GLU A 97 -16.76 7.19 10.38
CA GLU A 97 -17.69 8.10 9.71
C GLU A 97 -17.38 9.56 10.03
N ALA A 98 -17.07 9.87 11.29
CA ALA A 98 -16.65 11.20 11.72
C ALA A 98 -15.33 11.63 11.08
N LEU A 99 -14.36 10.71 10.93
CA LEU A 99 -13.06 10.96 10.32
C LEU A 99 -13.19 11.16 8.82
N PHE A 100 -13.84 10.22 8.11
CA PHE A 100 -13.93 10.25 6.65
C PHE A 100 -14.97 11.24 6.14
N ARG A 101 -16.05 11.49 6.89
CA ARG A 101 -17.17 12.38 6.55
C ARG A 101 -17.85 12.02 5.22
N CYS A 102 -17.81 10.74 4.87
CA CYS A 102 -18.40 10.17 3.66
C CYS A 102 -18.91 8.76 3.95
N PRO A 103 -19.68 8.14 3.04
CA PRO A 103 -20.06 6.74 3.20
C PRO A 103 -18.84 5.83 3.36
N VAL A 104 -18.87 4.96 4.39
CA VAL A 104 -17.86 3.94 4.66
C VAL A 104 -18.52 2.58 4.49
N THR A 105 -17.96 1.74 3.61
CA THR A 105 -18.47 0.39 3.35
C THR A 105 -17.46 -0.66 3.74
N PHE A 106 -17.93 -1.82 4.19
CA PHE A 106 -17.12 -2.97 4.59
C PHE A 106 -17.49 -4.19 3.76
N GLY A 107 -16.59 -5.17 3.69
CA GLY A 107 -16.79 -6.36 2.86
C GLY A 107 -16.65 -6.06 1.35
N ALA A 108 -15.93 -5.01 0.98
CA ALA A 108 -15.63 -4.68 -0.40
C ALA A 108 -14.52 -5.61 -0.95
N GLU A 109 -14.30 -5.57 -2.27
CA GLU A 109 -13.24 -6.35 -2.92
C GLU A 109 -11.83 -5.79 -2.68
N ILE A 110 -11.72 -4.49 -2.35
CA ILE A 110 -10.45 -3.80 -2.16
C ILE A 110 -10.60 -2.65 -1.15
N ASP A 111 -9.54 -2.40 -0.36
CA ASP A 111 -9.46 -1.20 0.48
C ASP A 111 -9.16 0.02 -0.38
N ALA A 112 -10.01 1.04 -0.32
CA ALA A 112 -9.83 2.23 -1.14
C ALA A 112 -10.42 3.50 -0.51
N ILE A 113 -9.77 4.64 -0.81
CA ILE A 113 -10.40 5.95 -0.81
C ILE A 113 -10.77 6.28 -2.26
N VAL A 114 -12.04 6.57 -2.49
CA VAL A 114 -12.54 6.99 -3.80
C VAL A 114 -12.70 8.51 -3.81
N LEU A 115 -12.01 9.15 -4.71
CA LEU A 115 -11.97 10.61 -4.90
C LEU A 115 -12.66 10.98 -6.20
N ARG A 116 -13.28 12.15 -6.27
CA ARG A 116 -13.78 12.70 -7.51
C ARG A 116 -12.64 13.28 -8.33
N SER A 117 -12.68 13.14 -9.65
CA SER A 117 -11.65 13.72 -10.53
C SER A 117 -11.47 15.23 -10.34
N GLU A 118 -12.56 15.95 -10.09
CA GLU A 118 -12.54 17.40 -9.82
C GLU A 118 -11.79 17.78 -8.53
N ASP A 119 -11.72 16.87 -7.55
CA ASP A 119 -11.01 17.13 -6.29
C ASP A 119 -9.50 17.03 -6.45
N LEU A 120 -9.02 16.30 -7.46
CA LEU A 120 -7.59 16.04 -7.66
C LEU A 120 -6.80 17.28 -8.10
N ASP A 121 -7.44 18.15 -8.86
CA ASP A 121 -6.80 19.33 -9.41
C ASP A 121 -6.96 20.57 -8.49
N ARG A 122 -7.51 20.37 -7.28
CA ARG A 122 -7.58 21.43 -6.27
C ARG A 122 -6.18 21.86 -5.86
N PRO A 123 -5.89 23.18 -5.95
CA PRO A 123 -4.57 23.69 -5.63
C PRO A 123 -4.25 23.51 -4.16
N ASN A 124 -3.02 23.11 -3.87
CA ASN A 124 -2.51 23.02 -2.52
C ASN A 124 -2.04 24.41 -2.06
N ARG A 125 -2.63 24.95 -1.00
CA ARG A 125 -2.33 26.29 -0.46
C ARG A 125 -0.95 26.41 0.16
N VAL A 126 -0.38 25.30 0.62
CA VAL A 126 0.95 25.25 1.25
C VAL A 126 1.99 24.56 0.34
N GLY A 127 1.64 24.35 -0.94
CA GLY A 127 2.54 23.76 -1.91
C GLY A 127 3.82 24.61 -2.07
N ASP A 128 4.98 23.98 -1.94
CA ASP A 128 6.28 24.64 -2.05
C ASP A 128 7.21 23.85 -2.96
N ARG A 129 7.48 24.44 -4.12
CA ARG A 129 8.34 23.84 -5.13
C ARG A 129 9.79 23.70 -4.65
N HIS A 130 10.31 24.63 -3.87
CA HIS A 130 11.71 24.57 -3.41
C HIS A 130 11.90 23.47 -2.36
N ILE A 131 10.94 23.32 -1.46
CA ILE A 131 10.91 22.19 -0.51
C ILE A 131 10.87 20.87 -1.28
N TRP A 132 10.04 20.80 -2.33
CA TRP A 132 9.98 19.59 -3.16
C TRP A 132 11.30 19.29 -3.87
N GLU A 133 11.91 20.27 -4.52
CA GLU A 133 13.18 20.10 -5.23
C GLU A 133 14.29 19.63 -4.29
N PHE A 134 14.34 20.15 -3.06
CA PHE A 134 15.26 19.73 -2.02
C PHE A 134 15.02 18.26 -1.59
N LEU A 135 13.77 17.89 -1.33
CA LEU A 135 13.43 16.53 -0.86
C LEU A 135 13.61 15.48 -1.96
N ARG A 136 13.31 15.83 -3.20
CA ARG A 136 13.30 14.90 -4.32
C ARG A 136 14.64 14.18 -4.49
N GLY A 137 15.75 14.90 -4.43
CA GLY A 137 17.09 14.29 -4.56
C GLY A 137 17.31 13.15 -3.56
N HIS A 138 17.09 13.40 -2.29
CA HIS A 138 17.23 12.40 -1.23
C HIS A 138 16.24 11.23 -1.34
N LEU A 139 15.02 11.50 -1.79
CA LEU A 139 14.01 10.46 -1.97
C LEU A 139 14.35 9.55 -3.16
N GLU A 140 14.83 10.11 -4.27
CA GLU A 140 15.25 9.31 -5.43
C GLU A 140 16.50 8.48 -5.12
N GLU A 141 17.48 9.04 -4.42
CA GLU A 141 18.66 8.29 -3.94
C GLU A 141 18.23 7.14 -3.00
N SER A 142 17.27 7.40 -2.10
CA SER A 142 16.75 6.40 -1.19
C SER A 142 15.99 5.30 -1.93
N ILE A 143 15.22 5.62 -2.97
CA ILE A 143 14.53 4.62 -3.80
C ILE A 143 15.57 3.78 -4.57
N ALA A 144 16.55 4.42 -5.20
CA ALA A 144 17.57 3.69 -5.94
C ALA A 144 18.33 2.70 -5.05
N GLY A 145 18.61 3.07 -3.80
CA GLY A 145 19.20 2.16 -2.81
C GLY A 145 18.24 1.07 -2.30
N THR A 146 16.93 1.27 -2.43
CA THR A 146 15.92 0.31 -1.95
C THR A 146 15.38 -0.61 -3.04
N GLU A 147 15.49 -0.26 -4.32
CA GLU A 147 15.03 -1.13 -5.41
C GLU A 147 15.82 -2.45 -5.51
N GLU A 148 17.06 -2.47 -5.03
CA GLU A 148 17.84 -3.70 -4.88
C GLU A 148 17.47 -4.52 -3.63
N ASP A 149 16.97 -3.88 -2.56
CA ASP A 149 16.78 -4.49 -1.23
C ASP A 149 15.38 -5.12 -0.99
N HIS A 150 14.45 -5.07 -1.94
CA HIS A 150 13.06 -5.48 -1.70
C HIS A 150 12.55 -6.60 -2.60
N LEU A 151 13.40 -7.12 -3.46
CA LEU A 151 13.03 -8.19 -4.38
C LEU A 151 12.60 -9.46 -3.62
N ASP A 152 13.28 -9.78 -2.54
CA ASP A 152 12.97 -10.88 -1.63
C ASP A 152 11.53 -10.77 -1.12
N ARG A 153 11.15 -9.57 -0.73
CA ARG A 153 9.84 -9.30 -0.18
C ARG A 153 8.72 -9.26 -1.22
N GLU A 154 8.96 -8.69 -2.39
CA GLU A 154 8.01 -8.73 -3.51
C GLU A 154 7.71 -10.19 -3.89
N VAL A 155 8.74 -11.02 -3.91
CA VAL A 155 8.60 -12.47 -4.11
C VAL A 155 7.77 -13.09 -2.99
N LEU A 156 8.07 -12.81 -1.73
CA LEU A 156 7.38 -13.37 -0.56
C LEU A 156 5.89 -12.99 -0.56
N VAL A 157 5.57 -11.71 -0.78
CA VAL A 157 4.19 -11.21 -0.85
C VAL A 157 3.44 -11.87 -2.02
N HIS A 158 4.05 -11.96 -3.20
CA HIS A 158 3.42 -12.60 -4.34
C HIS A 158 3.14 -14.09 -4.09
N VAL A 159 4.12 -14.83 -3.55
CA VAL A 159 3.95 -16.23 -3.18
C VAL A 159 2.84 -16.41 -2.14
N ALA A 160 2.81 -15.56 -1.10
CA ALA A 160 1.79 -15.65 -0.05
C ALA A 160 0.37 -15.37 -0.58
N ASN A 161 0.22 -14.43 -1.52
CA ASN A 161 -1.07 -14.06 -2.10
C ASN A 161 -1.61 -15.07 -3.12
N THR A 162 -0.73 -15.81 -3.79
CA THR A 162 -1.11 -16.85 -4.78
C THR A 162 -1.17 -18.25 -4.18
N TRP A 163 -1.03 -18.38 -2.87
CA TRP A 163 -0.95 -19.67 -2.17
C TRP A 163 -2.17 -20.58 -2.38
N SER A 164 -3.37 -20.01 -2.50
CA SER A 164 -4.61 -20.76 -2.76
C SER A 164 -4.59 -21.54 -4.08
N ASP A 165 -3.82 -21.08 -5.04
CA ASP A 165 -3.68 -21.68 -6.37
C ASP A 165 -2.48 -22.65 -6.45
N GLY A 166 -1.82 -22.87 -5.31
CA GLY A 166 -0.59 -23.66 -5.18
C GLY A 166 0.67 -22.79 -5.18
N VAL A 167 1.80 -23.40 -4.86
CA VAL A 167 3.10 -22.68 -4.86
C VAL A 167 3.45 -22.26 -6.28
N PRO A 168 3.56 -20.96 -6.58
CA PRO A 168 3.89 -20.50 -7.92
C PRO A 168 5.30 -20.96 -8.32
N ARG A 169 5.52 -21.15 -9.62
CA ARG A 169 6.86 -21.45 -10.13
C ARG A 169 7.71 -20.18 -10.19
N LEU A 170 9.01 -20.32 -10.03
CA LEU A 170 9.96 -19.22 -10.10
C LEU A 170 9.79 -18.39 -11.39
N GLU A 171 9.53 -19.06 -12.52
CA GLU A 171 9.33 -18.42 -13.81
C GLU A 171 8.08 -17.53 -13.84
N ASP A 172 7.02 -17.92 -13.14
CA ASP A 172 5.76 -17.19 -13.08
C ASP A 172 5.92 -15.95 -12.21
N VAL A 173 6.61 -16.09 -11.07
CA VAL A 173 6.97 -14.96 -10.19
C VAL A 173 7.89 -13.98 -10.92
N ALA A 174 8.91 -14.48 -11.60
CA ALA A 174 9.83 -13.62 -12.38
C ALA A 174 9.09 -12.83 -13.46
N ARG A 175 8.15 -13.47 -14.16
CA ARG A 175 7.29 -12.82 -15.16
C ARG A 175 6.39 -11.76 -14.53
N HIS A 176 5.78 -12.05 -13.39
CA HIS A 176 4.94 -11.09 -12.66
C HIS A 176 5.72 -9.84 -12.27
N LEU A 177 6.97 -10.02 -11.81
CA LEU A 177 7.86 -8.92 -11.39
C LEU A 177 8.57 -8.23 -12.58
N GLY A 178 8.33 -8.66 -13.81
CA GLY A 178 9.01 -8.11 -14.99
C GLY A 178 10.52 -8.41 -15.07
N ILE A 179 10.97 -9.46 -14.36
CA ILE A 179 12.37 -9.86 -14.23
C ILE A 179 12.62 -11.15 -15.01
N GLY A 180 13.79 -11.27 -15.62
CA GLY A 180 14.18 -12.53 -16.28
C GLY A 180 14.33 -13.67 -15.28
N SER A 181 13.84 -14.88 -15.63
CA SER A 181 13.90 -16.08 -14.76
C SER A 181 15.32 -16.48 -14.32
N ARG A 182 16.34 -16.12 -15.07
CA ARG A 182 17.76 -16.30 -14.69
C ARG A 182 18.28 -15.18 -13.79
N THR A 183 17.69 -13.99 -13.88
CA THR A 183 18.11 -12.81 -13.12
C THR A 183 17.54 -12.85 -11.70
N LEU A 184 16.30 -13.32 -11.53
CA LEU A 184 15.63 -13.39 -10.22
C LEU A 184 16.43 -14.18 -9.19
N PRO A 185 16.87 -15.44 -9.44
CA PRO A 185 17.64 -16.20 -8.45
C PRO A 185 18.97 -15.53 -8.08
N ARG A 186 19.64 -14.94 -9.06
CA ARG A 186 20.91 -14.22 -8.81
C ARG A 186 20.70 -13.04 -7.88
N ARG A 187 19.71 -12.17 -8.17
CA ARG A 187 19.40 -11.02 -7.31
C ARG A 187 18.94 -11.42 -5.91
N LEU A 188 18.16 -12.51 -5.78
CA LEU A 188 17.81 -13.05 -4.47
C LEU A 188 19.03 -13.56 -3.71
N SER A 189 19.97 -14.23 -4.41
CA SER A 189 21.23 -14.68 -3.81
C SER A 189 22.10 -13.53 -3.34
N ASP A 190 22.15 -12.42 -4.09
CA ASP A 190 22.87 -11.19 -3.71
C ASP A 190 22.27 -10.57 -2.44
N LEU A 191 20.96 -10.76 -2.19
CA LEU A 191 20.25 -10.37 -0.96
C LEU A 191 20.35 -11.43 0.18
N GLY A 192 21.06 -12.54 -0.05
CA GLY A 192 21.21 -13.61 0.94
C GLY A 192 20.04 -14.59 1.01
N HIS A 193 19.12 -14.56 0.04
CA HIS A 193 17.93 -15.42 -0.03
C HIS A 193 17.99 -16.38 -1.21
N SER A 194 17.30 -17.50 -1.08
CA SER A 194 16.93 -18.36 -2.22
C SER A 194 15.41 -18.27 -2.46
N TYR A 195 14.96 -18.55 -3.68
CA TYR A 195 13.52 -18.62 -3.96
C TYR A 195 12.83 -19.62 -3.01
N GLN A 196 13.45 -20.77 -2.77
CA GLN A 196 12.91 -21.79 -1.88
C GLN A 196 12.80 -21.30 -0.43
N SER A 197 13.77 -20.54 0.08
CA SER A 197 13.70 -20.01 1.45
C SER A 197 12.54 -19.01 1.61
N LEU A 198 12.25 -18.19 0.59
CA LEU A 198 11.11 -17.29 0.59
C LEU A 198 9.77 -18.02 0.47
N VAL A 199 9.71 -19.12 -0.31
CA VAL A 199 8.52 -19.99 -0.36
C VAL A 199 8.25 -20.61 1.00
N ASP A 200 9.27 -21.07 1.71
CA ASP A 200 9.13 -21.68 3.04
C ASP A 200 8.74 -20.64 4.10
N GLU A 201 9.21 -19.41 3.97
CA GLU A 201 8.80 -18.27 4.81
C GLU A 201 7.33 -17.90 4.56
N ALA A 202 6.92 -17.78 3.30
CA ALA A 202 5.53 -17.53 2.92
C ALA A 202 4.60 -18.64 3.43
N ARG A 203 5.04 -19.92 3.33
CA ARG A 203 4.30 -21.06 3.88
C ARG A 203 4.06 -20.92 5.37
N ARG A 204 5.10 -20.53 6.11
CA ARG A 204 5.00 -20.31 7.56
C ARG A 204 4.02 -19.20 7.90
N GLU A 205 4.07 -18.06 7.20
CA GLU A 205 3.16 -16.94 7.41
C GLU A 205 1.70 -17.35 7.13
N VAL A 206 1.45 -18.03 6.01
CA VAL A 206 0.11 -18.52 5.65
C VAL A 206 -0.40 -19.53 6.67
N ALA A 207 0.45 -20.47 7.11
CA ALA A 207 0.07 -21.46 8.12
C ALA A 207 -0.28 -20.80 9.47
N LEU A 208 0.53 -19.86 9.95
CA LEU A 208 0.26 -19.12 11.17
C LEU A 208 -1.07 -18.34 11.10
N ARG A 209 -1.36 -17.74 9.95
CA ARG A 209 -2.62 -17.06 9.69
C ARG A 209 -3.81 -18.03 9.77
N LEU A 210 -3.75 -19.16 9.06
CA LEU A 210 -4.83 -20.15 9.04
C LEU A 210 -5.10 -20.75 10.43
N VAL A 211 -4.05 -20.98 11.21
CA VAL A 211 -4.18 -21.41 12.61
C VAL A 211 -4.82 -20.33 13.49
N ALA A 212 -4.39 -19.07 13.35
CA ALA A 212 -4.95 -17.95 14.10
C ALA A 212 -6.44 -17.71 13.77
N GLU A 213 -6.84 -17.96 12.52
CA GLU A 213 -8.24 -17.84 12.07
C GLU A 213 -9.10 -19.05 12.49
N GLY A 214 -8.52 -20.08 13.08
CA GLY A 214 -9.22 -21.33 13.46
C GLY A 214 -9.81 -22.12 12.30
N ARG A 215 -9.31 -21.87 11.08
CA ARG A 215 -9.84 -22.48 9.85
C ARG A 215 -9.25 -23.85 9.53
N GLN A 216 -8.09 -24.19 10.12
CA GLN A 216 -7.46 -25.51 9.96
C GLN A 216 -6.84 -25.99 11.26
N SER A 217 -6.87 -27.34 11.47
CA SER A 217 -6.15 -28.03 12.53
C SER A 217 -4.68 -28.20 12.13
N LEU A 218 -3.76 -28.14 13.08
CA LEU A 218 -2.32 -28.42 12.87
C LEU A 218 -2.02 -29.85 12.39
N VAL A 219 -3.05 -30.69 12.22
CA VAL A 219 -2.94 -32.13 11.85
C VAL A 219 -3.40 -32.38 10.41
N GLU A 220 -3.87 -31.38 9.68
CA GLU A 220 -4.13 -31.40 8.24
C GLU A 220 -3.13 -30.45 7.54
#